data_4b251ee7569f319ff2b870901e63383a
#
_entry.id   4b251ee7569f319ff2b870901e63383a
#
_cell.length_a   1.000
_cell.length_b   1.000
_cell.length_c   1.000
_cell.angle_alpha   90.00
_cell.angle_beta   90.00
_cell.angle_gamma   90.00
#
_symmetry.space_group_name_H-M   'P 1'
#
loop_
_entity.id
_entity.type
_entity.pdbx_description
1 polymer ?
#
loop_
_entity_poly.entity_id
_entity_poly.type
_entity_poly.pdbx_seq_one_letter_code
_entity_poly.pdbx_strand_id
1 'polypeptide(L)'
;MIDEQRIIINATSGITGAGRNLNPDKLFAPGTENYQAYAVAKHRHYPEMLNQIQHVNKNVDVLFVPHLSSIERGIYSTHYLTIKDLDLDHLLSLIHI
;
A
#
# COMPACT_ATOMS: atom_id res chain seq x y z
N MET A 1 16.03 3.69 12.83
CA MET A 1 16.17 3.14 11.46
C MET A 1 15.32 3.90 10.43
N ILE A 2 14.03 4.02 10.62
CA ILE A 2 13.16 4.83 9.74
C ILE A 2 13.13 6.25 10.29
N ASP A 3 13.35 7.23 9.41
CA ASP A 3 13.28 8.64 9.77
C ASP A 3 11.85 9.02 10.18
N GLU A 4 11.69 10.00 11.04
CA GLU A 4 10.43 10.48 11.60
C GLU A 4 9.54 11.19 10.55
N GLN A 5 9.79 10.91 9.29
CA GLN A 5 9.08 11.54 8.19
C GLN A 5 7.96 10.63 7.66
N ARG A 6 7.53 10.90 6.48
CA ARG A 6 6.42 10.22 5.84
C ARG A 6 6.86 8.93 5.15
N ILE A 7 6.12 7.86 5.41
CA ILE A 7 6.18 6.64 4.61
C ILE A 7 5.16 6.76 3.47
N ILE A 8 5.61 6.56 2.24
CA ILE A 8 4.73 6.54 1.06
C ILE A 8 4.55 5.09 0.64
N ILE A 9 3.29 4.66 0.59
CA ILE A 9 2.90 3.31 0.17
C ILE A 9 2.04 3.42 -1.08
N ASN A 10 2.59 2.96 -2.20
CA ASN A 10 1.87 2.84 -3.45
C ASN A 10 1.54 1.36 -3.67
N ALA A 11 0.27 1.02 -3.64
CA ALA A 11 -0.18 -0.36 -3.75
C ALA A 11 -1.15 -0.54 -4.92
N THR A 12 -0.98 -1.64 -5.64
CA THR A 12 -1.86 -2.05 -6.73
C THR A 12 -2.54 -3.36 -6.35
N SER A 13 -3.86 -3.38 -6.33
CA SER A 13 -4.67 -4.55 -6.01
C SER A 13 -5.38 -5.07 -7.25
N GLY A 14 -5.50 -6.40 -7.32
CA GLY A 14 -6.35 -7.05 -8.31
C GLY A 14 -7.85 -6.90 -8.00
N ILE A 15 -8.68 -7.23 -8.97
CA ILE A 15 -10.15 -7.09 -8.91
C ILE A 15 -10.76 -7.87 -7.73
N THR A 16 -10.25 -9.06 -7.45
CA THR A 16 -10.76 -9.93 -6.40
C THR A 16 -10.52 -9.40 -4.97
N GLY A 17 -9.64 -8.42 -4.80
CA GLY A 17 -9.39 -7.76 -3.52
C GLY A 17 -10.60 -6.99 -2.97
N ALA A 18 -11.58 -6.68 -3.81
CA ALA A 18 -12.83 -6.03 -3.38
C ALA A 18 -13.78 -6.96 -2.61
N GLY A 19 -13.51 -8.28 -2.61
CA GLY A 19 -14.34 -9.27 -1.92
C GLY A 19 -15.75 -9.35 -2.50
N ARG A 20 -16.75 -9.64 -1.63
CA ARG A 20 -18.15 -9.78 -2.04
C ARG A 20 -18.85 -8.44 -2.30
N ASN A 21 -18.30 -7.36 -1.82
CA ASN A 21 -18.85 -6.01 -1.99
C ASN A 21 -18.31 -5.37 -3.27
N LEU A 22 -18.73 -5.91 -4.41
CA LEU A 22 -18.40 -5.33 -5.69
C LEU A 22 -19.22 -4.04 -5.89
N ASN A 23 -18.53 -2.91 -5.83
CA ASN A 23 -19.12 -1.65 -6.25
C ASN A 23 -19.03 -1.57 -7.78
N PRO A 24 -20.13 -1.27 -8.49
CA PRO A 24 -20.12 -1.10 -9.95
C PRO A 24 -19.04 -0.14 -10.46
N ASP A 25 -18.74 0.89 -9.71
CA ASP A 25 -17.69 1.88 -10.02
C ASP A 25 -16.27 1.28 -9.98
N LYS A 26 -16.11 0.11 -9.36
CA LYS A 26 -14.85 -0.64 -9.27
C LYS A 26 -14.79 -1.81 -10.22
N LEU A 27 -15.87 -2.09 -10.93
CA LEU A 27 -15.91 -3.16 -11.91
C LEU A 27 -15.37 -2.66 -13.23
N PHE A 28 -14.28 -3.29 -13.66
CA PHE A 28 -13.83 -3.14 -15.04
C PHE A 28 -14.70 -4.05 -15.92
N ALA A 29 -15.18 -3.51 -17.02
CA ALA A 29 -15.83 -4.35 -18.02
C ALA A 29 -14.83 -5.42 -18.50
N PRO A 30 -15.27 -6.68 -18.71
CA PRO A 30 -14.40 -7.72 -19.21
C PRO A 30 -13.69 -7.27 -20.48
N GLY A 31 -12.35 -7.42 -20.53
CA GLY A 31 -11.54 -7.04 -21.67
C GLY A 31 -11.09 -5.57 -21.70
N THR A 32 -11.45 -4.75 -20.72
CA THR A 32 -10.86 -3.41 -20.57
C THR A 32 -9.59 -3.47 -19.74
N GLU A 33 -8.51 -3.04 -20.34
CA GLU A 33 -7.27 -2.75 -19.62
C GLU A 33 -7.43 -1.40 -18.93
N ASN A 34 -7.47 -1.41 -17.61
CA ASN A 34 -7.55 -0.18 -16.84
C ASN A 34 -6.68 -0.26 -15.59
N TYR A 35 -6.16 0.87 -15.21
CA TYR A 35 -5.33 1.04 -14.03
C TYR A 35 -5.63 2.41 -13.45
N GLN A 36 -6.15 2.46 -12.23
CA GLN A 36 -6.54 3.74 -11.64
C GLN A 36 -6.32 3.79 -10.14
N ALA A 37 -5.92 4.96 -9.66
CA ALA A 37 -5.92 5.25 -8.24
C ALA A 37 -7.35 5.37 -7.72
N TYR A 38 -7.59 4.92 -6.50
CA TYR A 38 -8.86 5.09 -5.83
C TYR A 38 -8.68 5.38 -4.35
N ALA A 39 -9.65 6.02 -3.73
CA ALA A 39 -9.68 6.28 -2.29
C ALA A 39 -8.36 6.82 -1.71
N VAL A 40 -7.64 7.65 -2.46
CA VAL A 40 -6.39 8.28 -2.01
C VAL A 40 -6.65 9.07 -0.74
N ALA A 41 -5.86 8.81 0.31
CA ALA A 41 -6.01 9.38 1.65
C ALA A 41 -7.38 9.14 2.33
N LYS A 42 -8.21 8.24 1.77
CA LYS A 42 -9.56 7.94 2.27
C LYS A 42 -9.87 6.44 2.35
N HIS A 43 -8.88 5.60 2.12
CA HIS A 43 -9.08 4.15 2.15
C HIS A 43 -9.45 3.68 3.55
N ARG A 44 -10.42 2.75 3.66
CA ARG A 44 -10.94 2.24 4.94
C ARG A 44 -9.87 1.60 5.84
N HIS A 45 -8.82 1.02 5.25
CA HIS A 45 -7.73 0.41 6.00
C HIS A 45 -6.65 1.40 6.44
N TYR A 46 -6.70 2.65 5.97
CA TYR A 46 -5.70 3.66 6.30
C TYR A 46 -5.54 3.89 7.81
N PRO A 47 -6.62 4.04 8.60
CA PRO A 47 -6.47 4.23 10.05
C PRO A 47 -5.81 3.05 10.74
N GLU A 48 -6.09 1.83 10.30
CA GLU A 48 -5.47 0.62 10.84
C GLU A 48 -3.97 0.58 10.54
N MET A 49 -3.58 0.82 9.30
CA MET A 49 -2.17 0.88 8.90
C MET A 49 -1.41 1.94 9.69
N LEU A 50 -1.97 3.14 9.79
CA LEU A 50 -1.37 4.25 10.54
C LEU A 50 -1.19 3.86 12.01
N ASN A 51 -2.21 3.31 12.63
CA ASN A 51 -2.16 2.86 14.02
C ASN A 51 -1.05 1.83 14.25
N GLN A 52 -0.94 0.81 13.40
CA GLN A 52 0.09 -0.21 13.52
C GLN A 52 1.51 0.36 13.35
N ILE A 53 1.70 1.22 12.39
CA ILE A 53 3.01 1.86 12.15
C ILE A 53 3.38 2.77 13.33
N GLN A 54 2.43 3.51 13.88
CA GLN A 54 2.65 4.41 15.02
C GLN A 54 2.91 3.68 16.34
N HIS A 55 2.61 2.39 16.44
CA HIS A 55 3.08 1.57 17.56
C HIS A 55 4.60 1.43 17.57
N VAL A 56 5.22 1.44 16.40
CA VAL A 56 6.67 1.35 16.26
C VAL A 56 7.33 2.72 16.37
N ASN A 57 6.76 3.72 15.71
CA ASN A 57 7.23 5.11 15.77
C ASN A 57 6.05 6.08 15.68
N LYS A 58 5.77 6.78 16.77
CA LYS A 58 4.63 7.70 16.90
C LYS A 58 4.66 8.90 15.97
N ASN A 59 5.85 9.27 15.48
CA ASN A 59 6.05 10.48 14.68
C ASN A 59 5.94 10.22 13.17
N VAL A 60 5.71 8.97 12.77
CA VAL A 60 5.60 8.60 11.36
C VAL A 60 4.19 8.93 10.85
N ASP A 61 4.15 9.63 9.73
CA ASP A 61 2.96 9.81 8.91
C ASP A 61 2.99 8.85 7.72
N VAL A 62 1.82 8.46 7.23
CA VAL A 62 1.67 7.54 6.11
C VAL A 62 0.87 8.17 5.00
N LEU A 63 1.41 8.17 3.78
CA LEU A 63 0.65 8.44 2.58
C LEU A 63 0.36 7.11 1.87
N PHE A 64 -0.89 6.72 1.85
CA PHE A 64 -1.34 5.50 1.17
C PHE A 64 -2.06 5.84 -0.14
N VAL A 65 -1.53 5.32 -1.25
CA VAL A 65 -2.08 5.54 -2.59
C VAL A 65 -2.42 4.19 -3.20
N PRO A 66 -3.65 3.70 -2.99
CA PRO A 66 -4.09 2.44 -3.58
C PRO A 66 -4.51 2.62 -5.03
N HIS A 67 -4.23 1.59 -5.84
CA HIS A 67 -4.64 1.48 -7.23
C HIS A 67 -5.38 0.18 -7.44
N LEU A 68 -6.31 0.19 -8.36
CA LEU A 68 -6.98 -0.99 -8.86
C LEU A 68 -6.51 -1.27 -10.28
N SER A 69 -6.17 -2.53 -10.55
CA SER A 69 -5.76 -2.98 -11.87
C SER A 69 -6.64 -4.12 -12.37
N SER A 70 -6.58 -4.40 -13.66
CA SER A 70 -7.35 -5.47 -14.31
C SER A 70 -6.83 -6.88 -14.05
N ILE A 71 -5.75 -7.04 -13.28
CA ILE A 71 -5.29 -8.37 -12.86
C ILE A 71 -6.31 -9.03 -11.92
N GLU A 72 -6.41 -10.34 -11.98
CA GLU A 72 -7.41 -11.05 -11.16
C GLU A 72 -7.06 -11.02 -9.69
N ARG A 73 -5.84 -11.34 -9.34
CA ARG A 73 -5.42 -11.58 -7.93
C ARG A 73 -4.08 -10.95 -7.63
N GLY A 74 -3.92 -10.65 -6.36
CA GLY A 74 -2.67 -10.23 -5.78
C GLY A 74 -2.61 -8.75 -5.48
N ILE A 75 -1.54 -8.37 -4.80
CA ILE A 75 -1.21 -6.99 -4.47
C ILE A 75 0.26 -6.78 -4.79
N TYR A 76 0.54 -5.76 -5.56
CA TYR A 76 1.89 -5.23 -5.76
C TYR A 76 2.03 -3.93 -4.99
N SER A 77 3.01 -3.84 -4.12
CA SER A 77 3.18 -2.71 -3.23
C SER A 77 4.61 -2.18 -3.26
N THR A 78 4.74 -0.87 -3.46
CA THR A 78 6.03 -0.16 -3.41
C THR A 78 6.02 0.80 -2.23
N HIS A 79 7.02 0.70 -1.38
CA HIS A 79 7.17 1.52 -0.19
C HIS A 79 8.41 2.41 -0.31
N TYR A 80 8.23 3.69 -0.11
CA TYR A 80 9.30 4.68 -0.10
C TYR A 80 9.56 5.11 1.34
N LEU A 81 10.78 4.88 1.79
CA LEU A 81 11.20 5.10 3.16
C LEU A 81 12.48 5.93 3.18
N THR A 82 12.58 6.85 4.13
CA THR A 82 13.84 7.48 4.47
C THR A 82 14.46 6.72 5.64
N ILE A 83 15.69 6.26 5.49
CA ILE A 83 16.38 5.44 6.47
C ILE A 83 17.53 6.26 7.07
N LYS A 84 17.61 6.28 8.39
CA LYS A 84 18.80 6.75 9.14
C LYS A 84 19.74 5.57 9.31
N ASP A 85 21.03 5.81 9.23
CA ASP A 85 22.07 4.81 9.50
C ASP A 85 21.86 3.52 8.73
N LEU A 86 22.02 3.62 7.41
CA LEU A 86 21.75 2.53 6.47
C LEU A 86 22.70 1.35 6.69
N ASP A 87 22.19 0.28 7.29
CA ASP A 87 22.77 -1.06 7.17
C ASP A 87 21.94 -1.86 6.14
N LEU A 88 22.41 -1.84 4.91
CA LEU A 88 21.72 -2.48 3.79
C LEU A 88 21.68 -4.01 3.95
N ASP A 89 22.73 -4.60 4.47
CA ASP A 89 22.81 -6.06 4.66
C ASP A 89 21.79 -6.52 5.72
N HIS A 90 21.66 -5.78 6.80
CA HIS A 90 20.65 -6.05 7.80
C HIS A 90 19.24 -5.88 7.23
N LEU A 91 18.98 -4.81 6.48
CA LEU A 91 17.67 -4.58 5.86
C LEU A 91 17.30 -5.71 4.89
N LEU A 92 18.24 -6.13 4.04
CA LEU A 92 18.02 -7.22 3.09
C LEU A 92 17.79 -8.56 3.80
N SER A 93 18.43 -8.78 4.95
CA SER A 93 18.23 -10.00 5.75
C SER A 93 16.79 -10.15 6.26
N LEU A 94 16.06 -9.05 6.48
CA LEU A 94 14.66 -9.07 6.90
C LEU A 94 13.71 -9.49 5.77
N ILE A 95 14.13 -9.33 4.52
CA ILE A 95 13.33 -9.66 3.34
C ILE A 95 13.55 -11.10 2.91
N HIS A 96 14.73 -11.64 3.13
CA HIS A 96 15.14 -12.99 2.70
C HIS A 96 14.91 -14.07 3.78
N ILE A 97 13.82 -13.98 4.48
CA ILE A 97 13.44 -14.98 5.48
C ILE A 97 12.92 -16.25 4.80
#